data_22e6227f28e903ff6477c04cfdcdb9a8
#
_entry.id   22e6227f28e903ff6477c04cfdcdb9a8
#
_cell.length_a   1.000
_cell.length_b   1.000
_cell.length_c   1.000
_cell.angle_alpha   90.00
_cell.angle_beta   90.00
_cell.angle_gamma   90.00
#
_symmetry.space_group_name_H-M   'P 1'
#
loop_
_entity.id
_entity.type
_entity.pdbx_description
1 polymer ?
#
loop_
_entity_poly.entity_id
_entity_poly.type
_entity_poly.pdbx_seq_one_letter_code
_entity_poly.pdbx_strand_id
1 'polypeptide(L)'
;MKTSRSLLAASISLLLSTTVFATVSNDETLLANQHQTLTQATLGKGFGPQSPRDIDQLSGTNPQRFQYAPTAPQMNLCNIHFHKNAEHKGGEFTRYAGIGDGQGYQSGYLYTGQLTDAERMAYHQPVCASEHQNVQVGDTLELHYVYSTASVAPGPTLGACLSDATVNPQLRVEAQVLVAVNDDSAADFTRLTAVGQRKGRYQAIHLPEDSGQAVSYLGSTTGPAYNEKGSPYQVTWRVRPKVKKVNIASIQRWCQANVFEEHHAHGVRNLVVQPALLSEQ
;
A
#
# COMPACT_ATOMS: atom_id res chain seq x y z
N MET A 1 -36.72 -70.44 24.03
CA MET A 1 -36.06 -69.78 22.88
C MET A 1 -36.74 -68.42 22.71
N LYS A 2 -36.10 -67.34 23.10
CA LYS A 2 -36.51 -65.94 22.86
C LYS A 2 -35.40 -65.23 22.15
N THR A 3 -35.62 -64.90 20.89
CA THR A 3 -34.69 -64.14 20.06
C THR A 3 -34.92 -62.65 20.31
N SER A 4 -33.86 -62.01 20.79
CA SER A 4 -33.82 -60.55 20.92
C SER A 4 -33.29 -59.94 19.62
N ARG A 5 -34.02 -59.00 19.03
CA ARG A 5 -33.60 -58.19 17.88
C ARG A 5 -33.09 -56.82 18.40
N SER A 6 -31.80 -56.59 18.20
CA SER A 6 -31.21 -55.26 18.44
C SER A 6 -31.40 -54.36 17.22
N LEU A 7 -32.02 -53.22 17.44
CA LEU A 7 -32.11 -52.13 16.48
C LEU A 7 -30.87 -51.23 16.61
N LEU A 8 -30.06 -51.14 15.58
CA LEU A 8 -29.02 -50.14 15.45
C LEU A 8 -29.63 -48.83 14.90
N ALA A 9 -29.62 -47.79 15.71
CA ALA A 9 -29.94 -46.44 15.26
C ALA A 9 -28.68 -45.80 14.69
N ALA A 10 -28.64 -45.52 13.38
CA ALA A 10 -27.60 -44.75 12.75
C ALA A 10 -27.93 -43.25 12.83
N SER A 11 -27.17 -42.50 13.61
CA SER A 11 -27.28 -41.05 13.68
C SER A 11 -26.47 -40.43 12.51
N ILE A 12 -27.18 -39.82 11.58
CA ILE A 12 -26.57 -39.03 10.51
C ILE A 12 -26.38 -37.61 11.05
N SER A 13 -25.14 -37.22 11.34
CA SER A 13 -24.77 -35.84 11.66
C SER A 13 -24.62 -35.05 10.36
N LEU A 14 -25.59 -34.18 10.09
CA LEU A 14 -25.52 -33.21 8.99
C LEU A 14 -24.73 -32.00 9.48
N LEU A 15 -23.46 -31.90 9.08
CA LEU A 15 -22.63 -30.72 9.28
C LEU A 15 -23.01 -29.68 8.23
N LEU A 16 -23.72 -28.63 8.67
CA LEU A 16 -23.99 -27.45 7.83
C LEU A 16 -22.71 -26.59 7.74
N SER A 17 -22.08 -26.62 6.61
CA SER A 17 -21.00 -25.70 6.20
C SER A 17 -21.55 -24.54 5.36
N THR A 18 -22.41 -23.68 5.96
CA THR A 18 -23.07 -22.59 5.23
C THR A 18 -22.50 -21.19 5.48
N THR A 19 -21.50 -21.03 6.36
CA THR A 19 -21.00 -19.69 6.75
C THR A 19 -19.84 -19.17 5.88
N VAL A 20 -19.11 -20.01 5.15
CA VAL A 20 -17.94 -19.57 4.37
C VAL A 20 -18.32 -18.92 3.04
N PHE A 21 -19.41 -19.34 2.41
CA PHE A 21 -19.83 -18.79 1.12
C PHE A 21 -20.45 -17.38 1.18
N ALA A 22 -21.04 -17.00 2.30
CA ALA A 22 -21.72 -15.71 2.45
C ALA A 22 -20.72 -14.53 2.63
N THR A 23 -19.58 -14.75 3.29
CA THR A 23 -18.56 -13.71 3.49
C THR A 23 -17.77 -13.44 2.20
N VAL A 24 -17.40 -14.46 1.45
CA VAL A 24 -16.71 -14.30 0.16
C VAL A 24 -17.57 -13.53 -0.84
N SER A 25 -18.86 -13.81 -0.93
CA SER A 25 -19.76 -13.11 -1.84
C SER A 25 -19.96 -11.63 -1.49
N ASN A 26 -19.88 -11.25 -0.22
CA ASN A 26 -20.01 -9.86 0.21
C ASN A 26 -18.75 -9.05 -0.14
N ASP A 27 -17.56 -9.60 0.07
CA ASP A 27 -16.29 -8.95 -0.26
C ASP A 27 -16.15 -8.74 -1.76
N GLU A 28 -16.46 -9.75 -2.57
CA GLU A 28 -16.44 -9.65 -4.04
C GLU A 28 -17.44 -8.62 -4.55
N THR A 29 -18.64 -8.56 -3.95
CA THR A 29 -19.66 -7.57 -4.34
C THR A 29 -19.20 -6.15 -4.00
N LEU A 30 -18.62 -5.94 -2.82
CA LEU A 30 -18.13 -4.63 -2.40
C LEU A 30 -16.98 -4.17 -3.30
N LEU A 31 -16.03 -5.06 -3.59
CA LEU A 31 -14.91 -4.76 -4.49
C LEU A 31 -15.40 -4.41 -5.90
N ALA A 32 -16.36 -5.16 -6.45
CA ALA A 32 -16.96 -4.88 -7.75
C ALA A 32 -17.67 -3.51 -7.77
N ASN A 33 -18.40 -3.17 -6.70
CA ASN A 33 -19.06 -1.86 -6.58
C ASN A 33 -18.04 -0.72 -6.51
N GLN A 34 -16.93 -0.87 -5.78
CA GLN A 34 -15.86 0.13 -5.73
C GLN A 34 -15.21 0.33 -7.10
N HIS A 35 -14.91 -0.75 -7.81
CA HIS A 35 -14.37 -0.69 -9.18
C HIS A 35 -15.34 0.02 -10.14
N GLN A 36 -16.62 -0.32 -10.06
CA GLN A 36 -17.67 0.33 -10.87
C GLN A 36 -17.77 1.82 -10.57
N THR A 37 -17.80 2.19 -9.29
CA THR A 37 -17.92 3.59 -8.84
C THR A 37 -16.70 4.40 -9.30
N LEU A 38 -15.49 3.88 -9.14
CA LEU A 38 -14.27 4.53 -9.62
C LEU A 38 -14.30 4.69 -11.15
N THR A 39 -14.72 3.66 -11.88
CA THR A 39 -14.84 3.72 -13.35
C THR A 39 -15.85 4.78 -13.77
N GLN A 40 -17.02 4.84 -13.16
CA GLN A 40 -18.03 5.86 -13.42
C GLN A 40 -17.57 7.28 -13.06
N ALA A 41 -16.73 7.41 -12.03
CA ALA A 41 -16.18 8.69 -11.59
C ALA A 41 -15.08 9.23 -12.52
N THR A 42 -14.41 8.38 -13.30
CA THR A 42 -13.19 8.73 -14.03
C THR A 42 -13.27 8.56 -15.54
N LEU A 43 -13.88 7.48 -16.03
CA LEU A 43 -13.86 7.12 -17.44
C LEU A 43 -14.59 8.17 -18.30
N GLY A 44 -13.93 8.64 -19.35
CA GLY A 44 -14.48 9.66 -20.26
C GLY A 44 -14.56 11.08 -19.67
N LYS A 45 -14.09 11.29 -18.43
CA LYS A 45 -14.12 12.60 -17.75
C LYS A 45 -12.77 13.32 -17.72
N GLY A 46 -11.82 12.89 -18.54
CA GLY A 46 -10.50 13.52 -18.65
C GLY A 46 -9.49 13.11 -17.57
N PHE A 47 -9.82 12.16 -16.72
CA PHE A 47 -8.87 11.61 -15.77
C PHE A 47 -7.82 10.75 -16.50
N GLY A 48 -6.55 10.96 -16.15
CA GLY A 48 -5.46 10.10 -16.58
C GLY A 48 -5.41 8.77 -15.85
N PRO A 49 -4.34 7.99 -16.08
CA PRO A 49 -4.15 6.69 -15.44
C PRO A 49 -4.28 6.74 -13.93
N GLN A 50 -4.87 5.70 -13.35
CA GLN A 50 -5.07 5.57 -11.92
C GLN A 50 -4.10 4.55 -11.31
N SER A 51 -3.99 4.55 -9.99
CA SER A 51 -3.17 3.66 -9.14
C SER A 51 -3.99 3.20 -7.95
N PRO A 52 -3.54 2.17 -7.20
CA PRO A 52 -2.39 1.29 -7.46
C PRO A 52 -2.68 0.22 -8.51
N ARG A 53 -1.65 -0.52 -8.94
CA ARG A 53 -1.79 -1.62 -9.91
C ARG A 53 -0.94 -2.84 -9.54
N ASP A 54 -1.20 -3.94 -10.24
CA ASP A 54 -0.32 -5.11 -10.26
C ASP A 54 0.96 -4.76 -11.04
N ILE A 55 2.12 -4.79 -10.38
CA ILE A 55 3.40 -4.43 -11.02
C ILE A 55 3.96 -5.56 -11.90
N ASP A 56 3.38 -6.75 -11.84
CA ASP A 56 3.70 -7.86 -12.72
C ASP A 56 2.80 -7.87 -13.98
N GLN A 57 1.77 -6.98 -14.04
CA GLN A 57 0.83 -6.84 -15.15
C GLN A 57 0.54 -5.35 -15.43
N LEU A 58 1.41 -4.72 -16.21
CA LEU A 58 1.38 -3.27 -16.43
C LEU A 58 0.51 -2.81 -17.62
N SER A 59 -0.14 -3.72 -18.35
CA SER A 59 -0.90 -3.35 -19.55
C SER A 59 -2.16 -2.57 -19.24
N GLY A 60 -2.32 -1.44 -19.91
CA GLY A 60 -3.51 -0.60 -19.85
C GLY A 60 -3.81 0.08 -21.18
N THR A 61 -4.95 0.78 -21.26
CA THR A 61 -5.45 1.41 -22.47
C THR A 61 -6.02 2.82 -22.22
N ASN A 62 -5.64 3.47 -21.12
CA ASN A 62 -6.09 4.84 -20.86
C ASN A 62 -5.54 5.80 -21.94
N PRO A 63 -6.38 6.54 -22.65
CA PRO A 63 -5.95 7.41 -23.72
C PRO A 63 -5.23 8.68 -23.25
N GLN A 64 -5.36 9.04 -21.97
CA GLN A 64 -4.68 10.21 -21.40
C GLN A 64 -3.22 9.87 -21.13
N ARG A 65 -2.33 10.64 -21.74
CA ARG A 65 -0.89 10.41 -21.63
C ARG A 65 -0.28 11.32 -20.56
N PHE A 66 0.15 10.71 -19.49
CA PHE A 66 1.04 11.35 -18.53
C PHE A 66 2.49 11.31 -19.04
N GLN A 67 3.31 12.19 -18.51
CA GLN A 67 4.74 12.19 -18.78
C GLN A 67 5.49 11.69 -17.55
N TYR A 68 6.59 10.98 -17.77
CA TYR A 68 7.47 10.60 -16.68
C TYR A 68 8.07 11.84 -16.02
N ALA A 69 7.92 11.90 -14.70
CA ALA A 69 8.56 12.93 -13.89
C ALA A 69 10.09 12.78 -13.94
N PRO A 70 10.84 13.86 -13.69
CA PRO A 70 12.29 13.79 -13.51
C PRO A 70 12.69 12.76 -12.46
N THR A 71 13.98 12.40 -12.42
CA THR A 71 14.48 11.48 -11.38
C THR A 71 14.46 12.14 -10.00
N ALA A 72 14.32 11.33 -8.94
CA ALA A 72 14.24 11.82 -7.55
C ALA A 72 15.34 12.84 -7.18
N PRO A 73 16.63 12.70 -7.60
CA PRO A 73 17.65 13.72 -7.32
C PRO A 73 17.40 15.09 -7.97
N GLN A 74 16.51 15.18 -8.95
CA GLN A 74 16.15 16.43 -9.64
C GLN A 74 14.88 17.08 -9.07
N MET A 75 14.24 16.45 -8.09
CA MET A 75 12.99 16.88 -7.48
C MET A 75 13.17 17.13 -5.98
N ASN A 76 12.20 17.74 -5.33
CA ASN A 76 12.18 17.88 -3.87
C ASN A 76 11.35 16.76 -3.24
N LEU A 77 11.93 16.07 -2.27
CA LEU A 77 11.16 15.23 -1.35
C LEU A 77 10.18 16.13 -0.60
N CYS A 78 8.89 15.86 -0.69
CA CYS A 78 7.85 16.67 -0.09
C CYS A 78 7.07 15.94 1.01
N ASN A 79 6.97 14.60 0.91
CA ASN A 79 6.28 13.81 1.93
C ASN A 79 6.88 12.40 2.02
N ILE A 80 6.85 11.82 3.21
CA ILE A 80 7.02 10.39 3.44
C ILE A 80 5.86 9.92 4.32
N HIS A 81 5.17 8.88 3.89
CA HIS A 81 4.13 8.19 4.64
C HIS A 81 4.18 6.70 4.36
N PHE A 82 3.45 5.92 5.13
CA PHE A 82 3.40 4.48 4.93
C PHE A 82 2.00 3.91 5.15
N HIS A 83 1.74 2.82 4.47
CA HIS A 83 0.50 2.05 4.54
C HIS A 83 0.74 0.75 5.30
N LYS A 84 -0.27 0.29 6.05
CA LYS A 84 -0.31 -1.10 6.51
C LYS A 84 -0.88 -1.96 5.40
N ASN A 85 -0.16 -3.01 5.06
CA ASN A 85 -0.21 -3.81 3.84
C ASN A 85 0.27 -3.03 2.60
N ALA A 86 0.61 -3.74 1.54
CA ALA A 86 1.00 -3.12 0.29
C ALA A 86 -0.25 -2.72 -0.52
N GLU A 87 -0.25 -1.50 -1.06
CA GLU A 87 -1.25 -1.07 -2.05
C GLU A 87 -1.06 -1.80 -3.37
N HIS A 88 0.21 -1.98 -3.78
CA HIS A 88 0.56 -2.68 -5.01
C HIS A 88 0.56 -4.19 -4.79
N LYS A 89 0.30 -4.92 -5.88
CA LYS A 89 0.51 -6.35 -5.96
C LYS A 89 1.70 -6.64 -6.87
N GLY A 90 2.52 -7.62 -6.51
CA GLY A 90 3.60 -8.15 -7.35
C GLY A 90 4.83 -8.58 -6.55
N GLY A 91 5.85 -9.08 -7.24
CA GLY A 91 7.09 -9.51 -6.61
C GLY A 91 6.87 -10.43 -5.39
N GLU A 92 7.37 -10.01 -4.23
CA GLU A 92 7.26 -10.78 -2.97
C GLU A 92 6.02 -10.43 -2.13
N PHE A 93 5.03 -9.65 -2.66
CA PHE A 93 3.81 -9.23 -1.96
C PHE A 93 2.58 -9.45 -2.86
N THR A 94 2.19 -10.71 -3.00
CA THR A 94 1.12 -11.14 -3.93
C THR A 94 -0.12 -11.68 -3.24
N ARG A 95 -0.09 -11.95 -1.94
CA ARG A 95 -1.21 -12.54 -1.20
C ARG A 95 -2.18 -11.45 -0.74
N TYR A 96 -3.39 -11.45 -1.29
CA TYR A 96 -4.42 -10.49 -0.91
C TYR A 96 -4.90 -10.73 0.53
N ALA A 97 -5.01 -9.66 1.31
CA ALA A 97 -5.43 -9.69 2.71
C ALA A 97 -6.96 -9.71 2.87
N GLY A 98 -7.71 -9.44 1.81
CA GLY A 98 -9.16 -9.23 1.85
C GLY A 98 -9.53 -7.75 1.74
N ILE A 99 -10.83 -7.46 1.83
CA ILE A 99 -11.38 -6.10 1.71
C ILE A 99 -11.17 -5.26 2.99
N GLY A 100 -10.79 -5.88 4.10
CA GLY A 100 -10.68 -5.22 5.39
C GLY A 100 -12.01 -4.63 5.87
N ASP A 101 -11.98 -3.38 6.30
CA ASP A 101 -13.18 -2.63 6.71
C ASP A 101 -13.96 -2.01 5.53
N GLY A 102 -13.52 -2.24 4.31
CA GLY A 102 -14.09 -1.67 3.10
C GLY A 102 -13.68 -0.21 2.85
N GLN A 103 -12.94 0.42 3.75
CA GLN A 103 -12.46 1.79 3.65
C GLN A 103 -10.93 1.90 3.45
N GLY A 104 -10.26 0.75 3.30
CA GLY A 104 -8.83 0.66 3.04
C GLY A 104 -8.01 0.12 4.21
N TYR A 105 -8.54 0.09 5.43
CA TYR A 105 -7.83 -0.51 6.55
C TYR A 105 -7.94 -2.03 6.53
N GLN A 106 -6.81 -2.70 6.80
CA GLN A 106 -6.67 -4.17 6.80
C GLN A 106 -6.82 -4.84 5.42
N SER A 107 -6.99 -4.07 4.36
CA SER A 107 -6.94 -4.52 2.96
C SER A 107 -5.51 -4.46 2.42
N GLY A 108 -5.31 -4.85 1.14
CA GLY A 108 -4.03 -4.78 0.44
C GLY A 108 -3.33 -6.12 0.31
N TYR A 109 -2.01 -6.09 0.06
CA TYR A 109 -1.22 -7.28 -0.24
C TYR A 109 -0.16 -7.54 0.82
N LEU A 110 0.09 -8.82 1.06
CA LEU A 110 0.95 -9.31 2.14
C LEU A 110 2.22 -9.94 1.58
N TYR A 111 3.31 -9.78 2.31
CA TYR A 111 4.56 -10.47 2.09
C TYR A 111 4.35 -11.98 2.04
N THR A 112 4.92 -12.62 1.02
CA THR A 112 4.79 -14.06 0.76
C THR A 112 6.01 -14.86 1.17
N GLY A 113 7.09 -14.19 1.58
CA GLY A 113 8.28 -14.86 2.09
C GLY A 113 8.12 -15.34 3.53
N GLN A 114 9.20 -15.84 4.08
CA GLN A 114 9.23 -16.42 5.42
C GLN A 114 10.04 -15.57 6.39
N LEU A 115 9.55 -15.51 7.62
CA LEU A 115 10.29 -14.99 8.77
C LEU A 115 10.77 -16.14 9.64
N THR A 116 11.92 -15.99 10.25
CA THR A 116 12.43 -16.92 11.27
C THR A 116 11.62 -16.78 12.56
N ASP A 117 11.73 -17.77 13.45
CA ASP A 117 11.06 -17.71 14.75
C ASP A 117 11.55 -16.51 15.60
N ALA A 118 12.82 -16.17 15.50
CA ALA A 118 13.38 -15.00 16.18
C ALA A 118 12.75 -13.70 15.67
N GLU A 119 12.61 -13.52 14.35
CA GLU A 119 11.99 -12.35 13.74
C GLU A 119 10.51 -12.22 14.06
N ARG A 120 9.83 -13.35 14.35
CA ARG A 120 8.40 -13.41 14.73
C ARG A 120 8.13 -13.22 16.21
N MET A 121 9.16 -13.08 17.04
CA MET A 121 8.95 -12.86 18.46
C MET A 121 8.05 -11.65 18.70
N ALA A 122 7.08 -11.78 19.59
CA ALA A 122 6.13 -10.72 19.86
C ALA A 122 6.83 -9.44 20.35
N TYR A 123 6.37 -8.31 19.84
CA TYR A 123 6.71 -6.99 20.36
C TYR A 123 5.50 -6.46 21.13
N HIS A 124 5.68 -6.18 22.42
CA HIS A 124 4.55 -5.95 23.34
C HIS A 124 4.16 -4.49 23.52
N GLN A 125 4.85 -3.57 22.84
CA GLN A 125 4.47 -2.15 22.89
C GLN A 125 3.56 -1.81 21.72
N PRO A 126 2.62 -0.85 21.89
CA PRO A 126 1.85 -0.30 20.77
C PRO A 126 2.80 0.34 19.75
N VAL A 127 2.55 0.11 18.45
CA VAL A 127 3.36 0.65 17.37
C VAL A 127 2.47 1.42 16.41
N CYS A 128 2.68 2.75 16.32
CA CYS A 128 1.93 3.64 15.42
C CYS A 128 0.41 3.40 15.52
N ALA A 129 -0.08 3.25 16.74
CA ALA A 129 -1.47 2.87 17.01
C ALA A 129 -2.44 4.00 16.65
N SER A 130 -3.55 3.64 16.03
CA SER A 130 -4.70 4.49 15.75
C SER A 130 -5.99 3.78 16.16
N GLU A 131 -7.13 4.44 15.97
CA GLU A 131 -8.45 3.84 16.18
C GLU A 131 -8.77 2.70 15.19
N HIS A 132 -8.11 2.68 14.01
CA HIS A 132 -8.36 1.70 12.98
C HIS A 132 -7.41 0.51 13.02
N GLN A 133 -6.14 0.74 13.38
CA GLN A 133 -5.10 -0.28 13.34
C GLN A 133 -3.84 0.12 14.10
N ASN A 134 -3.01 -0.87 14.42
CA ASN A 134 -1.64 -0.73 14.88
C ASN A 134 -0.73 -1.61 14.04
N VAL A 135 0.57 -1.35 14.07
CA VAL A 135 1.58 -2.19 13.42
C VAL A 135 2.00 -3.32 14.36
N GLN A 136 2.10 -4.53 13.84
CA GLN A 136 2.52 -5.72 14.57
C GLN A 136 3.68 -6.42 13.85
N VAL A 137 4.37 -7.29 14.56
CA VAL A 137 5.39 -8.16 13.96
C VAL A 137 4.75 -9.06 12.91
N GLY A 138 5.36 -9.11 11.72
CA GLY A 138 4.86 -9.83 10.57
C GLY A 138 3.99 -8.99 9.62
N ASP A 139 3.59 -7.79 10.03
CA ASP A 139 2.84 -6.91 9.14
C ASP A 139 3.69 -6.47 7.94
N THR A 140 3.06 -6.49 6.79
CA THR A 140 3.59 -5.88 5.57
C THR A 140 3.27 -4.39 5.59
N LEU A 141 4.22 -3.58 5.17
CA LEU A 141 4.07 -2.13 5.07
C LEU A 141 4.51 -1.68 3.69
N GLU A 142 3.88 -0.65 3.14
CA GLU A 142 4.39 0.02 1.94
C GLU A 142 4.76 1.46 2.27
N LEU A 143 6.04 1.78 2.13
CA LEU A 143 6.63 3.08 2.41
C LEU A 143 6.74 3.89 1.12
N HIS A 144 6.17 5.08 1.11
CA HIS A 144 6.17 6.00 -0.02
C HIS A 144 7.05 7.20 0.25
N TYR A 145 8.02 7.43 -0.64
CA TYR A 145 8.80 8.66 -0.72
C TYR A 145 8.27 9.50 -1.86
N VAL A 146 7.56 10.57 -1.55
CA VAL A 146 6.91 11.42 -2.54
C VAL A 146 7.79 12.61 -2.86
N TYR A 147 8.08 12.77 -4.14
CA TYR A 147 8.85 13.87 -4.70
C TYR A 147 7.97 14.75 -5.59
N SER A 148 8.27 16.05 -5.59
CA SER A 148 7.57 17.05 -6.38
C SER A 148 8.54 17.87 -7.23
N THR A 149 8.11 18.30 -8.41
CA THR A 149 8.81 19.30 -9.21
C THR A 149 8.64 20.72 -8.66
N ALA A 150 7.69 20.92 -7.73
CA ALA A 150 7.55 22.20 -7.03
C ALA A 150 8.75 22.47 -6.10
N SER A 151 9.06 23.73 -5.88
CA SER A 151 10.08 24.17 -4.91
C SER A 151 9.45 24.20 -3.52
N VAL A 152 9.46 23.06 -2.84
CA VAL A 152 8.80 22.86 -1.54
C VAL A 152 9.74 22.22 -0.53
N ALA A 153 9.39 22.35 0.76
CA ALA A 153 10.02 21.63 1.86
C ALA A 153 9.16 20.41 2.27
N PRO A 154 9.77 19.40 2.91
CA PRO A 154 9.06 18.28 3.49
C PRO A 154 8.04 18.72 4.55
N GLY A 155 6.86 18.12 4.52
CA GLY A 155 5.80 18.44 5.46
C GLY A 155 4.65 17.44 5.44
N PRO A 156 3.61 17.69 6.24
CA PRO A 156 2.48 16.80 6.38
C PRO A 156 1.63 16.76 5.11
N THR A 157 1.07 15.59 4.87
CA THR A 157 0.16 15.27 3.77
C THR A 157 0.74 15.53 2.36
N LEU A 158 0.02 15.14 1.33
CA LEU A 158 0.38 15.48 -0.06
C LEU A 158 0.23 16.98 -0.38
N GLY A 159 -0.41 17.75 0.50
CA GLY A 159 -0.45 19.21 0.40
C GLY A 159 0.94 19.85 0.41
N ALA A 160 1.89 19.27 1.15
CA ALA A 160 3.30 19.70 1.16
C ALA A 160 3.99 19.57 -0.21
N CYS A 161 3.43 18.79 -1.15
CA CYS A 161 3.96 18.61 -2.49
C CYS A 161 3.54 19.71 -3.49
N LEU A 162 2.67 20.62 -3.07
CA LEU A 162 2.11 21.70 -3.88
C LEU A 162 2.66 23.05 -3.41
N SER A 163 2.60 24.07 -4.27
CA SER A 163 2.85 25.46 -3.91
C SER A 163 1.94 26.36 -4.72
N ASP A 164 1.75 27.61 -4.27
CA ASP A 164 0.95 28.60 -5.01
C ASP A 164 1.49 28.84 -6.43
N ALA A 165 2.82 28.76 -6.59
CA ALA A 165 3.47 28.88 -7.89
C ALA A 165 3.35 27.63 -8.76
N THR A 166 3.07 26.46 -8.18
CA THR A 166 2.98 25.18 -8.89
C THR A 166 1.88 24.31 -8.27
N VAL A 167 0.66 24.59 -8.68
CA VAL A 167 -0.55 23.92 -8.16
C VAL A 167 -0.79 22.52 -8.75
N ASN A 168 -0.11 22.17 -9.83
CA ASN A 168 -0.18 20.84 -10.46
C ASN A 168 1.22 20.37 -10.89
N PRO A 169 2.10 20.06 -9.93
CA PRO A 169 3.43 19.56 -10.23
C PRO A 169 3.37 18.14 -10.79
N GLN A 170 4.44 17.73 -11.47
CA GLN A 170 4.68 16.30 -11.63
C GLN A 170 5.12 15.72 -10.28
N LEU A 171 4.51 14.60 -9.92
CA LEU A 171 4.89 13.84 -8.74
C LEU A 171 5.64 12.58 -9.13
N ARG A 172 6.48 12.12 -8.22
CA ARG A 172 7.18 10.85 -8.30
C ARG A 172 7.08 10.16 -6.96
N VAL A 173 6.74 8.88 -6.96
CA VAL A 173 6.76 8.07 -5.75
C VAL A 173 7.76 6.94 -5.92
N GLU A 174 8.75 6.90 -5.04
CA GLU A 174 9.60 5.73 -4.85
C GLU A 174 8.94 4.90 -3.74
N ALA A 175 8.44 3.72 -4.08
CA ALA A 175 7.74 2.83 -3.16
C ALA A 175 8.60 1.63 -2.77
N GLN A 176 8.64 1.34 -1.48
CA GLN A 176 9.37 0.23 -0.89
C GLN A 176 8.46 -0.58 0.02
N VAL A 177 8.29 -1.86 -0.28
CA VAL A 177 7.55 -2.76 0.60
C VAL A 177 8.49 -3.31 1.68
N LEU A 178 7.99 -3.30 2.91
CA LEU A 178 8.70 -3.70 4.12
C LEU A 178 7.90 -4.79 4.84
N VAL A 179 8.57 -5.55 5.69
CA VAL A 179 7.92 -6.42 6.69
C VAL A 179 8.48 -6.10 8.06
N ALA A 180 7.59 -5.83 9.03
CA ALA A 180 7.96 -5.51 10.39
C ALA A 180 8.46 -6.77 11.13
N VAL A 181 9.64 -6.72 11.69
CA VAL A 181 10.26 -7.82 12.45
C VAL A 181 10.75 -7.35 13.81
N ASN A 182 10.78 -8.24 14.78
CA ASN A 182 11.39 -7.98 16.08
C ASN A 182 12.87 -8.41 16.05
N ASP A 183 13.67 -7.69 15.29
CA ASP A 183 15.10 -7.96 15.11
C ASP A 183 15.87 -6.63 15.04
N ASP A 184 16.77 -6.43 16.00
CA ASP A 184 17.58 -5.21 16.06
C ASP A 184 18.62 -5.10 14.94
N SER A 185 18.93 -6.18 14.25
CA SER A 185 19.82 -6.20 13.08
C SER A 185 19.11 -5.85 11.77
N ALA A 186 17.77 -5.83 11.77
CA ALA A 186 16.96 -5.41 10.61
C ALA A 186 17.12 -3.90 10.32
N ALA A 187 16.67 -3.47 9.17
CA ALA A 187 16.77 -2.06 8.79
C ALA A 187 16.09 -1.14 9.82
N ASP A 188 16.67 0.00 10.10
CA ASP A 188 16.09 1.02 10.97
C ASP A 188 15.19 1.96 10.15
N PHE A 189 13.89 2.03 10.51
CA PHE A 189 12.90 2.81 9.80
C PHE A 189 13.21 4.32 9.85
N THR A 190 13.72 4.81 10.98
CA THR A 190 14.09 6.23 11.13
C THR A 190 15.26 6.59 10.21
N ARG A 191 16.17 5.65 9.97
CA ARG A 191 17.26 5.83 9.02
C ARG A 191 16.76 5.80 7.58
N LEU A 192 15.87 4.87 7.24
CA LEU A 192 15.26 4.78 5.89
C LEU A 192 14.54 6.07 5.51
N THR A 193 13.86 6.70 6.47
CA THR A 193 13.05 7.91 6.28
C THR A 193 13.80 9.21 6.58
N ALA A 194 15.11 9.15 6.81
CA ALA A 194 15.91 10.33 7.12
C ALA A 194 15.96 11.30 5.93
N VAL A 195 15.69 12.57 6.23
CA VAL A 195 15.68 13.67 5.26
C VAL A 195 16.98 14.46 5.36
N GLY A 196 17.49 14.84 4.22
CA GLY A 196 18.63 15.74 4.12
C GLY A 196 18.54 16.60 2.87
N GLN A 197 19.54 17.42 2.65
CA GLN A 197 19.64 18.23 1.43
C GLN A 197 20.82 17.78 0.56
N ARG A 198 20.58 17.67 -0.75
CA ARG A 198 21.60 17.41 -1.76
C ARG A 198 21.40 18.39 -2.92
N LYS A 199 22.43 19.14 -3.26
CA LYS A 199 22.38 20.14 -4.35
C LYS A 199 21.19 21.10 -4.24
N GLY A 200 20.89 21.55 -3.02
CA GLY A 200 19.81 22.50 -2.74
C GLY A 200 18.39 21.91 -2.77
N ARG A 201 18.25 20.57 -2.82
CA ARG A 201 16.96 19.88 -2.82
C ARG A 201 16.84 18.95 -1.63
N TYR A 202 15.64 18.85 -1.05
CA TYR A 202 15.32 17.85 -0.04
C TYR A 202 15.31 16.45 -0.64
N GLN A 203 15.91 15.49 0.07
CA GLN A 203 16.06 14.11 -0.38
C GLN A 203 15.91 13.13 0.78
N ALA A 204 15.37 11.95 0.50
CA ALA A 204 15.54 10.79 1.37
C ALA A 204 16.99 10.29 1.20
N ILE A 205 17.82 10.50 2.22
CA ILE A 205 19.29 10.30 2.09
C ILE A 205 19.69 8.82 2.16
N HIS A 206 18.78 7.94 2.57
CA HIS A 206 18.98 6.49 2.66
C HIS A 206 17.87 5.72 1.93
N LEU A 207 17.39 6.25 0.81
CA LEU A 207 16.42 5.54 -0.03
C LEU A 207 16.97 4.14 -0.40
N PRO A 208 16.23 3.03 -0.12
CA PRO A 208 16.69 1.70 -0.45
C PRO A 208 16.86 1.50 -1.97
N GLU A 209 17.99 0.92 -2.36
CA GLU A 209 18.27 0.57 -3.76
C GLU A 209 18.49 -0.93 -3.96
N ASP A 210 18.53 -1.68 -2.88
CA ASP A 210 18.88 -3.11 -2.81
C ASP A 210 17.67 -4.07 -2.83
N SER A 211 16.45 -3.54 -3.04
CA SER A 211 15.20 -4.32 -3.02
C SER A 211 14.69 -4.68 -4.44
N GLY A 212 15.63 -5.00 -5.33
CA GLY A 212 15.35 -5.34 -6.72
C GLY A 212 15.20 -4.11 -7.63
N GLN A 213 15.18 -4.37 -8.93
CA GLN A 213 14.96 -3.31 -9.92
C GLN A 213 13.53 -2.79 -9.82
N ALA A 214 13.39 -1.49 -9.61
CA ALA A 214 12.08 -0.87 -9.50
C ALA A 214 11.29 -0.97 -10.81
N VAL A 215 10.04 -1.40 -10.71
CA VAL A 215 9.07 -1.37 -11.80
C VAL A 215 8.50 0.03 -11.88
N SER A 216 8.57 0.65 -13.07
CA SER A 216 8.10 2.02 -13.30
C SER A 216 6.83 2.02 -14.10
N TYR A 217 5.86 2.85 -13.70
CA TYR A 217 4.64 3.07 -14.47
C TYR A 217 4.07 4.47 -14.20
N LEU A 218 3.16 4.91 -15.07
CA LEU A 218 2.42 6.16 -14.91
C LEU A 218 1.05 5.89 -14.28
N GLY A 219 0.72 6.64 -13.25
CA GLY A 219 -0.52 6.50 -12.50
C GLY A 219 -0.89 7.79 -11.77
N SER A 220 -1.64 7.66 -10.69
CA SER A 220 -2.07 8.78 -9.86
C SER A 220 -1.79 8.51 -8.38
N THR A 221 -2.01 9.50 -7.54
CA THR A 221 -2.09 9.29 -6.08
C THR A 221 -3.49 8.79 -5.70
N THR A 222 -3.61 8.26 -4.48
CA THR A 222 -4.92 8.01 -3.87
C THR A 222 -5.35 9.26 -3.11
N GLY A 223 -6.53 9.77 -3.40
CA GLY A 223 -7.11 10.89 -2.65
C GLY A 223 -7.91 10.41 -1.43
N PRO A 224 -8.48 11.31 -0.63
CA PRO A 224 -9.21 10.98 0.60
C PRO A 224 -10.48 10.15 0.39
N ALA A 225 -10.94 9.96 -0.83
CA ALA A 225 -12.07 9.09 -1.17
C ALA A 225 -11.59 7.85 -1.93
N TYR A 226 -10.72 7.13 -1.32
CA TYR A 226 -10.01 5.91 -1.69
C TYR A 226 -10.43 5.21 -2.99
N ASN A 227 -11.56 4.50 -2.97
CA ASN A 227 -11.93 3.56 -4.02
C ASN A 227 -12.97 4.11 -5.00
N GLU A 228 -13.51 5.31 -4.75
CA GLU A 228 -14.69 5.81 -5.44
C GLU A 228 -14.41 7.00 -6.35
N LYS A 229 -13.36 7.78 -6.07
CA LYS A 229 -13.02 8.98 -6.83
C LYS A 229 -11.65 8.87 -7.47
N GLY A 230 -11.55 9.34 -8.70
CA GLY A 230 -10.28 9.47 -9.40
C GLY A 230 -9.42 10.59 -8.81
N SER A 231 -8.11 10.47 -9.00
CA SER A 231 -7.15 11.52 -8.70
C SER A 231 -6.69 12.19 -10.00
N PRO A 232 -6.61 13.53 -10.05
CA PRO A 232 -6.13 14.26 -11.22
C PRO A 232 -4.60 14.35 -11.31
N TYR A 233 -3.87 14.03 -10.24
CA TYR A 233 -2.42 14.19 -10.20
C TYR A 233 -1.72 13.14 -11.04
N GLN A 234 -0.76 13.60 -11.85
CA GLN A 234 0.13 12.68 -12.57
C GLN A 234 1.32 12.28 -11.69
N VAL A 235 1.51 10.99 -11.59
CA VAL A 235 2.55 10.38 -10.75
C VAL A 235 3.36 9.39 -11.57
N THR A 236 4.66 9.50 -11.49
CA THR A 236 5.57 8.42 -11.87
C THR A 236 5.81 7.54 -10.66
N TRP A 237 5.29 6.34 -10.69
CA TRP A 237 5.54 5.32 -9.69
C TRP A 237 6.80 4.54 -10.00
N ARG A 238 7.52 4.20 -8.95
CA ARG A 238 8.63 3.25 -8.97
C ARG A 238 8.52 2.33 -7.77
N VAL A 239 8.02 1.14 -8.00
CA VAL A 239 7.75 0.15 -6.97
C VAL A 239 8.80 -0.95 -7.01
N ARG A 240 9.47 -1.21 -5.89
CA ARG A 240 10.49 -2.26 -5.80
C ARG A 240 9.86 -3.59 -5.45
N PRO A 241 10.18 -4.69 -6.22
CA PRO A 241 9.48 -5.97 -6.10
C PRO A 241 9.90 -6.82 -4.90
N LYS A 242 11.02 -6.49 -4.22
CA LYS A 242 11.49 -7.24 -3.06
C LYS A 242 11.19 -6.54 -1.75
N VAL A 243 10.84 -7.33 -0.74
CA VAL A 243 10.50 -6.85 0.59
C VAL A 243 11.76 -6.74 1.46
N LYS A 244 11.88 -5.63 2.17
CA LYS A 244 12.96 -5.41 3.14
C LYS A 244 12.43 -5.62 4.56
N LYS A 245 13.18 -6.33 5.39
CA LYS A 245 12.87 -6.48 6.82
C LYS A 245 13.24 -5.20 7.57
N VAL A 246 12.34 -4.73 8.44
CA VAL A 246 12.51 -3.51 9.21
C VAL A 246 12.24 -3.76 10.70
N ASN A 247 13.08 -3.20 11.58
CA ASN A 247 12.91 -3.32 13.03
C ASN A 247 11.65 -2.57 13.50
N ILE A 248 10.72 -3.29 14.13
CA ILE A 248 9.43 -2.75 14.56
C ILE A 248 9.53 -1.61 15.56
N ALA A 249 10.52 -1.66 16.48
CA ALA A 249 10.73 -0.58 17.45
C ALA A 249 11.16 0.73 16.78
N SER A 250 11.85 0.66 15.63
CA SER A 250 12.24 1.84 14.87
C SER A 250 11.07 2.51 14.16
N ILE A 251 10.04 1.74 13.79
CA ILE A 251 8.78 2.28 13.24
C ILE A 251 8.08 3.11 14.31
N GLN A 252 7.97 2.60 15.55
CA GLN A 252 7.37 3.34 16.66
C GLN A 252 8.12 4.63 16.95
N ARG A 253 9.46 4.61 16.97
CA ARG A 253 10.26 5.83 17.17
C ARG A 253 9.96 6.89 16.11
N TRP A 254 9.81 6.47 14.85
CA TRP A 254 9.48 7.40 13.77
C TRP A 254 8.07 8.00 13.92
N CYS A 255 7.06 7.21 14.26
CA CYS A 255 5.70 7.71 14.50
C CYS A 255 5.60 8.70 15.66
N GLN A 256 6.54 8.69 16.59
CA GLN A 256 6.56 9.62 17.73
C GLN A 256 7.02 11.02 17.32
N ALA A 257 7.93 11.11 16.33
CA ALA A 257 8.47 12.40 15.91
C ALA A 257 9.03 12.32 14.48
N ASN A 258 8.37 12.98 13.53
CA ASN A 258 8.86 13.17 12.18
C ASN A 258 8.30 14.48 11.59
N VAL A 259 8.96 15.01 10.58
CA VAL A 259 8.60 16.29 9.94
C VAL A 259 7.29 16.21 9.14
N PHE A 260 6.81 15.00 8.88
CA PHE A 260 5.60 14.74 8.10
C PHE A 260 4.33 14.66 8.96
N GLU A 261 4.47 14.72 10.29
CA GLU A 261 3.37 14.57 11.27
C GLU A 261 2.61 13.24 11.10
N GLU A 262 3.33 12.20 10.66
CA GLU A 262 2.78 10.87 10.47
C GLU A 262 2.88 10.06 11.77
N HIS A 263 1.74 9.72 12.35
CA HIS A 263 1.67 9.05 13.65
C HIS A 263 1.13 7.63 13.57
N HIS A 264 0.58 7.22 12.42
CA HIS A 264 0.00 5.89 12.18
C HIS A 264 0.13 5.49 10.71
N ALA A 265 -0.09 4.21 10.43
CA ALA A 265 -0.15 3.70 9.07
C ALA A 265 -1.46 4.11 8.38
N HIS A 266 -1.38 4.46 7.10
CA HIS A 266 -2.55 4.72 6.27
C HIS A 266 -3.23 3.40 5.85
N GLY A 267 -4.51 3.50 5.49
CA GLY A 267 -5.20 2.46 4.74
C GLY A 267 -4.76 2.43 3.27
N VAL A 268 -5.08 1.35 2.58
CA VAL A 268 -4.72 1.16 1.17
C VAL A 268 -5.94 1.25 0.26
N ARG A 269 -5.73 1.71 -0.96
CA ARG A 269 -6.72 1.61 -2.03
C ARG A 269 -6.66 0.21 -2.65
N ASN A 270 -7.81 -0.38 -2.97
CA ASN A 270 -7.84 -1.61 -3.75
C ASN A 270 -7.26 -1.40 -5.15
N LEU A 271 -6.68 -2.44 -5.72
CA LEU A 271 -6.08 -2.39 -7.05
C LEU A 271 -7.06 -1.84 -8.09
N VAL A 272 -6.57 -0.95 -8.93
CA VAL A 272 -7.26 -0.54 -10.14
C VAL A 272 -7.01 -1.61 -11.20
N VAL A 273 -8.05 -2.33 -11.58
CA VAL A 273 -7.96 -3.49 -12.49
C VAL A 273 -8.55 -3.22 -13.87
N GLN A 274 -9.22 -2.08 -14.07
CA GLN A 274 -9.82 -1.71 -15.35
C GLN A 274 -8.75 -1.22 -16.32
N PRO A 275 -8.50 -1.90 -17.47
CA PRO A 275 -7.45 -1.49 -18.42
C PRO A 275 -7.59 -0.04 -18.90
N ALA A 276 -8.82 0.44 -19.08
CA ALA A 276 -9.09 1.82 -19.49
C ALA A 276 -8.71 2.88 -18.45
N LEU A 277 -8.43 2.48 -17.20
CA LEU A 277 -7.93 3.34 -16.13
C LEU A 277 -6.41 3.21 -15.92
N LEU A 278 -5.74 2.33 -16.63
CA LEU A 278 -4.30 2.09 -16.54
C LEU A 278 -3.58 2.66 -17.76
N SER A 279 -2.37 3.21 -17.57
CA SER A 279 -1.57 3.74 -18.67
C SER A 279 -1.24 2.65 -19.71
N GLU A 280 -1.21 3.05 -20.97
CA GLU A 280 -0.43 2.30 -21.96
C GLU A 280 1.04 2.27 -21.50
N GLN A 281 1.72 1.15 -21.77
CA GLN A 281 3.16 0.99 -21.51
C GLN A 281 3.96 1.37 -22.74
#